data_84085e80599a35c062c5422b6617edac
#
_entry.id   84085e80599a35c062c5422b6617edac
#
_cell.length_a   1.000
_cell.length_b   1.000
_cell.length_c   1.000
_cell.angle_alpha   90.00
_cell.angle_beta   90.00
_cell.angle_gamma   90.00
#
_symmetry.space_group_name_H-M   'P 1'
#
loop_
_entity.id
_entity.type
_entity.pdbx_description
1 polymer ?
#
loop_
_entity_poly.entity_id
_entity_poly.type
_entity_poly.pdbx_seq_one_letter_code
_entity_poly.pdbx_strand_id
1 'polypeptide(L)'
;YDVIQFQSVIKQMDNATLSLVNFDMLIRGVGRIFLSDSQAVYIFPREQEVTLKRNRDFLVDGKVIAGRFDFFGTDFAFSYDQFKIDLNDVDSLRLSVPSGEVDEYGRPLLRRVKTVLQDIKGELLIDHPNNKSGLEDFPQYPVFNSLEDSYVYYDKRGIQNGAYDKEKFYMHLEPFTIDSLDNFSAEGLAFEGEFVSSGIFPDFEETLKLQEDFSLGFKRETPPDGYPVYGGKGQYYADIQLSHEGLR
;
A
#
# COMPACT_ATOMS: atom_id res chain seq x y z
N TYR A 1 -13.11 -24.43 14.74
CA TYR A 1 -12.14 -24.20 13.65
C TYR A 1 -12.70 -23.07 12.79
N ASP A 2 -11.94 -22.01 12.71
CA ASP A 2 -12.35 -20.91 11.86
C ASP A 2 -12.11 -21.27 10.42
N VAL A 3 -13.12 -21.03 9.61
CA VAL A 3 -13.09 -21.26 8.19
C VAL A 3 -13.24 -19.91 7.51
N ILE A 4 -12.54 -19.71 6.41
CA ILE A 4 -12.75 -18.55 5.58
C ILE A 4 -14.13 -18.69 4.97
N GLN A 5 -15.00 -17.70 5.24
CA GLN A 5 -16.37 -17.68 4.75
C GLN A 5 -16.56 -16.51 3.79
N PHE A 6 -17.15 -16.80 2.65
CA PHE A 6 -17.66 -15.78 1.75
C PHE A 6 -18.97 -16.27 1.14
N GLN A 7 -19.90 -15.35 0.95
CA GLN A 7 -21.25 -15.66 0.50
C GLN A 7 -21.58 -14.89 -0.77
N SER A 8 -22.10 -15.60 -1.79
CA SER A 8 -22.68 -14.97 -2.95
C SER A 8 -24.04 -14.36 -2.62
N VAL A 9 -24.26 -13.13 -3.06
CA VAL A 9 -25.57 -12.44 -2.96
C VAL A 9 -26.46 -12.67 -4.19
N ILE A 10 -25.93 -13.33 -5.23
CA ILE A 10 -26.69 -13.64 -6.45
C ILE A 10 -27.69 -14.77 -6.19
N LYS A 11 -28.97 -14.52 -6.49
CA LYS A 11 -30.07 -15.46 -6.24
C LYS A 11 -30.76 -16.00 -7.50
N GLN A 12 -30.54 -15.35 -8.65
CA GLN A 12 -31.30 -15.63 -9.88
C GLN A 12 -30.45 -16.11 -11.06
N MET A 13 -29.15 -16.25 -10.89
CA MET A 13 -28.20 -16.67 -11.92
C MET A 13 -27.25 -17.71 -11.33
N ASP A 14 -26.51 -18.39 -12.21
CA ASP A 14 -25.42 -19.26 -11.78
C ASP A 14 -24.38 -18.44 -11.01
N ASN A 15 -24.29 -18.67 -9.73
CA ASN A 15 -23.39 -17.97 -8.83
C ASN A 15 -22.01 -18.65 -8.69
N ALA A 16 -21.86 -19.86 -9.24
CA ALA A 16 -20.58 -20.56 -9.29
C ALA A 16 -20.44 -21.37 -10.57
N THR A 17 -19.22 -21.42 -11.08
CA THR A 17 -18.86 -22.22 -12.27
C THR A 17 -17.60 -23.02 -11.95
N LEU A 18 -17.71 -24.36 -11.97
CA LEU A 18 -16.57 -25.27 -11.76
C LEU A 18 -15.97 -25.69 -13.10
N SER A 19 -14.69 -25.45 -13.29
CA SER A 19 -13.91 -26.01 -14.39
C SER A 19 -13.54 -27.46 -14.09
N LEU A 20 -13.94 -28.39 -14.96
CA LEU A 20 -13.55 -29.80 -14.83
C LEU A 20 -12.15 -30.09 -15.38
N VAL A 21 -11.47 -29.09 -15.95
CA VAL A 21 -10.11 -29.23 -16.50
C VAL A 21 -9.05 -29.03 -15.42
N ASN A 22 -9.18 -27.94 -14.66
CA ASN A 22 -8.21 -27.55 -13.62
C ASN A 22 -8.80 -27.55 -12.22
N PHE A 23 -10.11 -27.80 -12.09
CA PHE A 23 -10.87 -27.77 -10.84
C PHE A 23 -10.91 -26.41 -10.15
N ASP A 24 -10.70 -25.34 -10.90
CA ASP A 24 -10.94 -23.98 -10.40
C ASP A 24 -12.42 -23.69 -10.36
N MET A 25 -12.88 -22.99 -9.33
CA MET A 25 -14.27 -22.58 -9.18
C MET A 25 -14.36 -21.05 -9.19
N LEU A 26 -14.96 -20.48 -10.23
CA LEU A 26 -15.31 -19.08 -10.26
C LEU A 26 -16.60 -18.86 -9.48
N ILE A 27 -16.56 -18.01 -8.44
CA ILE A 27 -17.69 -17.65 -7.60
C ILE A 27 -18.02 -16.18 -7.85
N ARG A 28 -19.30 -15.89 -8.10
CA ARG A 28 -19.82 -14.53 -8.38
C ARG A 28 -20.71 -14.03 -7.26
N GLY A 29 -20.80 -12.71 -7.13
CA GLY A 29 -21.62 -12.03 -6.13
C GLY A 29 -21.00 -12.03 -4.73
N VAL A 30 -19.68 -12.15 -4.63
CA VAL A 30 -18.93 -12.10 -3.37
C VAL A 30 -18.61 -10.65 -3.05
N GLY A 31 -19.36 -10.04 -2.14
CA GLY A 31 -19.16 -8.63 -1.78
C GLY A 31 -17.96 -8.39 -0.89
N ARG A 32 -17.59 -9.35 -0.04
CA ARG A 32 -16.49 -9.24 0.92
C ARG A 32 -16.02 -10.62 1.37
N ILE A 33 -14.73 -10.75 1.62
CA ILE A 33 -14.10 -11.93 2.23
C ILE A 33 -13.46 -11.51 3.54
N PHE A 34 -13.74 -12.23 4.62
CA PHE A 34 -13.07 -12.09 5.90
C PHE A 34 -11.95 -13.09 5.99
N LEU A 35 -10.73 -12.63 6.25
CA LEU A 35 -9.58 -13.51 6.45
C LEU A 35 -9.18 -13.58 7.92
N SER A 36 -9.17 -12.44 8.61
CA SER A 36 -8.87 -12.37 10.03
C SER A 36 -9.55 -11.15 10.66
N ASP A 37 -10.36 -11.37 11.66
CA ASP A 37 -10.97 -10.27 12.43
C ASP A 37 -9.97 -9.67 13.42
N SER A 38 -9.16 -10.51 14.08
CA SER A 38 -8.14 -10.07 15.05
C SER A 38 -7.08 -9.17 14.42
N GLN A 39 -6.71 -9.46 13.16
CA GLN A 39 -5.72 -8.71 12.39
C GLN A 39 -6.35 -7.67 11.43
N ALA A 40 -7.68 -7.53 11.45
CA ALA A 40 -8.42 -6.61 10.60
C ALA A 40 -8.09 -6.76 9.10
N VAL A 41 -8.07 -8.03 8.58
CA VAL A 41 -7.76 -8.31 7.18
C VAL A 41 -9.02 -8.73 6.42
N TYR A 42 -9.36 -7.92 5.39
CA TYR A 42 -10.57 -8.05 4.58
C TYR A 42 -10.25 -7.87 3.10
N ILE A 43 -10.96 -8.58 2.22
CA ILE A 43 -10.88 -8.39 0.78
C ILE A 43 -12.25 -7.96 0.24
N PHE A 44 -12.23 -6.98 -0.65
CA PHE A 44 -13.39 -6.54 -1.43
C PHE A 44 -13.12 -6.81 -2.90
N PRO A 45 -13.64 -7.94 -3.42
CA PRO A 45 -13.40 -8.33 -4.81
C PRO A 45 -13.95 -7.31 -5.80
N ARG A 46 -13.16 -6.99 -6.83
CA ARG A 46 -13.63 -6.25 -8.01
C ARG A 46 -14.65 -7.15 -8.74
N GLU A 47 -15.68 -6.56 -9.32
CA GLU A 47 -16.77 -7.28 -9.99
C GLU A 47 -17.45 -8.36 -9.13
N GLN A 48 -17.13 -8.39 -7.82
CA GLN A 48 -17.63 -9.39 -6.87
C GLN A 48 -17.30 -10.85 -7.29
N GLU A 49 -16.17 -11.05 -7.94
CA GLU A 49 -15.73 -12.35 -8.43
C GLU A 49 -14.49 -12.85 -7.67
N VAL A 50 -14.46 -14.17 -7.41
CA VAL A 50 -13.34 -14.87 -6.77
C VAL A 50 -13.11 -16.19 -7.46
N THR A 51 -11.86 -16.53 -7.78
CA THR A 51 -11.49 -17.82 -8.32
C THR A 51 -10.87 -18.70 -7.25
N LEU A 52 -11.65 -19.65 -6.73
CA LEU A 52 -11.20 -20.63 -5.75
C LEU A 52 -10.39 -21.73 -6.42
N LYS A 53 -9.24 -22.06 -5.86
CA LYS A 53 -8.34 -23.12 -6.31
C LYS A 53 -8.58 -24.42 -5.55
N ARG A 54 -8.13 -25.54 -6.14
CA ARG A 54 -8.28 -26.88 -5.58
C ARG A 54 -7.67 -27.05 -4.18
N ASN A 55 -6.60 -26.32 -3.86
CA ASN A 55 -5.86 -26.39 -2.60
C ASN A 55 -6.32 -25.37 -1.53
N ARG A 56 -7.54 -24.85 -1.64
CA ARG A 56 -8.12 -23.82 -0.75
C ARG A 56 -7.56 -22.41 -0.95
N ASP A 57 -6.62 -22.23 -1.86
CA ASP A 57 -6.15 -20.92 -2.28
C ASP A 57 -7.20 -20.24 -3.17
N PHE A 58 -7.09 -18.95 -3.35
CA PHE A 58 -7.95 -18.25 -4.31
C PHE A 58 -7.23 -17.04 -4.93
N LEU A 59 -7.71 -16.67 -6.11
CA LEU A 59 -7.30 -15.47 -6.83
C LEU A 59 -8.42 -14.45 -6.78
N VAL A 60 -8.03 -13.19 -6.66
CA VAL A 60 -8.99 -12.07 -6.60
C VAL A 60 -8.33 -10.78 -7.08
N ASP A 61 -9.10 -9.97 -7.79
CA ASP A 61 -8.79 -8.57 -8.08
C ASP A 61 -9.59 -7.67 -7.16
N GLY A 62 -9.05 -6.52 -6.77
CA GLY A 62 -9.84 -5.55 -6.04
C GLY A 62 -9.10 -4.80 -4.94
N LYS A 63 -9.71 -4.74 -3.76
CA LYS A 63 -9.14 -4.05 -2.60
C LYS A 63 -8.90 -5.03 -1.47
N VAL A 64 -7.69 -5.02 -0.93
CA VAL A 64 -7.33 -5.67 0.34
C VAL A 64 -7.16 -4.59 1.40
N ILE A 65 -7.80 -4.77 2.54
CA ILE A 65 -7.57 -3.96 3.74
C ILE A 65 -6.82 -4.83 4.73
N ALA A 66 -5.74 -4.30 5.28
CA ALA A 66 -4.99 -4.91 6.36
C ALA A 66 -4.66 -3.84 7.41
N GLY A 67 -5.34 -3.89 8.54
CA GLY A 67 -5.24 -2.86 9.55
C GLY A 67 -5.56 -1.47 9.01
N ARG A 68 -4.54 -0.60 8.94
CA ARG A 68 -4.65 0.79 8.46
C ARG A 68 -4.18 0.98 7.01
N PHE A 69 -3.99 -0.11 6.26
CA PHE A 69 -3.50 -0.13 4.89
C PHE A 69 -4.59 -0.61 3.93
N ASP A 70 -4.77 0.13 2.84
CA ASP A 70 -5.66 -0.20 1.73
C ASP A 70 -4.82 -0.46 0.47
N PHE A 71 -4.76 -1.69 0.00
CA PHE A 71 -4.12 -2.10 -1.25
C PHE A 71 -5.17 -2.19 -2.35
N PHE A 72 -4.95 -1.54 -3.48
CA PHE A 72 -5.84 -1.59 -4.65
C PHE A 72 -5.06 -2.14 -5.84
N GLY A 73 -5.59 -3.15 -6.50
CA GLY A 73 -4.86 -3.76 -7.62
C GLY A 73 -5.54 -4.98 -8.20
N THR A 74 -4.73 -5.79 -8.86
CA THR A 74 -5.11 -7.03 -9.54
C THR A 74 -4.12 -8.14 -9.21
N ASP A 75 -4.45 -9.37 -9.65
CA ASP A 75 -3.62 -10.56 -9.47
C ASP A 75 -3.19 -10.79 -8.01
N PHE A 76 -4.14 -10.68 -7.09
CA PHE A 76 -3.92 -11.03 -5.69
C PHE A 76 -4.15 -12.53 -5.49
N ALA A 77 -3.13 -13.22 -4.98
CA ALA A 77 -3.16 -14.65 -4.76
C ALA A 77 -3.10 -14.97 -3.26
N PHE A 78 -4.23 -15.41 -2.71
CA PHE A 78 -4.27 -15.88 -1.33
C PHE A 78 -3.77 -17.32 -1.22
N SER A 79 -2.84 -17.58 -0.32
CA SER A 79 -2.35 -18.90 0.06
C SER A 79 -2.87 -19.31 1.43
N TYR A 80 -3.69 -20.34 1.48
CA TYR A 80 -4.26 -20.84 2.72
C TYR A 80 -3.22 -21.43 3.66
N ASP A 81 -2.28 -22.22 3.15
CA ASP A 81 -1.31 -22.91 3.98
C ASP A 81 -0.30 -21.94 4.60
N GLN A 82 0.14 -20.94 3.85
CA GLN A 82 1.05 -19.89 4.31
C GLN A 82 0.34 -18.74 5.04
N PHE A 83 -0.96 -18.65 4.92
CA PHE A 83 -1.83 -17.62 5.47
C PHE A 83 -1.37 -16.21 5.10
N LYS A 84 -1.14 -16.02 3.81
CA LYS A 84 -0.67 -14.78 3.20
C LYS A 84 -1.39 -14.46 1.91
N ILE A 85 -1.24 -13.22 1.45
CA ILE A 85 -1.66 -12.79 0.11
C ILE A 85 -0.41 -12.32 -0.63
N ASP A 86 -0.12 -12.92 -1.79
CA ASP A 86 0.82 -12.37 -2.76
C ASP A 86 0.10 -11.25 -3.52
N LEU A 87 0.60 -10.04 -3.39
CA LEU A 87 0.10 -8.82 -4.00
C LEU A 87 0.94 -8.54 -5.26
N ASN A 88 0.61 -9.21 -6.38
CA ASN A 88 1.46 -9.23 -7.56
C ASN A 88 1.40 -7.95 -8.38
N ASP A 89 0.28 -7.22 -8.32
CA ASP A 89 0.07 -5.99 -9.08
C ASP A 89 -0.79 -5.00 -8.26
N VAL A 90 -0.13 -4.14 -7.49
CA VAL A 90 -0.77 -3.11 -6.68
C VAL A 90 -0.65 -1.75 -7.36
N ASP A 91 -1.75 -1.29 -7.95
CA ASP A 91 -1.86 0.03 -8.56
C ASP A 91 -1.58 1.16 -7.55
N SER A 92 -2.13 1.00 -6.33
CA SER A 92 -1.98 2.01 -5.29
C SER A 92 -2.12 1.43 -3.88
N LEU A 93 -1.24 1.88 -3.00
CA LEU A 93 -1.29 1.66 -1.56
C LEU A 93 -1.62 2.98 -0.87
N ARG A 94 -2.65 2.94 -0.03
CA ARG A 94 -3.06 4.06 0.81
C ARG A 94 -3.00 3.64 2.26
N LEU A 95 -2.55 4.54 3.10
CA LEU A 95 -2.42 4.27 4.53
C LEU A 95 -3.06 5.38 5.36
N SER A 96 -3.43 5.04 6.59
CA SER A 96 -4.00 5.96 7.55
C SER A 96 -3.18 5.94 8.84
N VAL A 97 -3.01 7.09 9.46
CA VAL A 97 -2.22 7.27 10.66
C VAL A 97 -3.05 7.93 11.75
N PRO A 98 -2.74 7.74 13.05
CA PRO A 98 -3.35 8.51 14.11
C PRO A 98 -3.12 10.01 13.89
N SER A 99 -4.19 10.80 14.05
CA SER A 99 -4.13 12.27 13.89
C SER A 99 -3.58 13.00 15.11
N GLY A 100 -3.38 12.29 16.23
CA GLY A 100 -3.12 12.87 17.53
C GLY A 100 -4.39 13.28 18.29
N GLU A 101 -5.54 13.23 17.65
CA GLU A 101 -6.86 13.48 18.25
C GLU A 101 -7.53 12.17 18.65
N VAL A 102 -8.46 12.22 19.59
CA VAL A 102 -9.27 11.06 20.01
C VAL A 102 -10.75 11.36 19.86
N ASP A 103 -11.55 10.32 19.67
CA ASP A 103 -13.00 10.43 19.67
C ASP A 103 -13.56 10.54 21.10
N GLU A 104 -14.89 10.67 21.24
CA GLU A 104 -15.60 10.75 22.53
C GLU A 104 -15.41 9.51 23.43
N TYR A 105 -14.92 8.40 22.89
CA TYR A 105 -14.60 7.16 23.60
C TYR A 105 -13.12 6.98 23.88
N GLY A 106 -12.27 7.99 23.57
CA GLY A 106 -10.83 7.94 23.76
C GLY A 106 -10.07 7.13 22.70
N ARG A 107 -10.71 6.76 21.59
CA ARG A 107 -10.04 6.01 20.49
C ARG A 107 -9.34 6.99 19.55
N PRO A 108 -8.11 6.68 19.07
CA PRO A 108 -7.41 7.53 18.14
C PRO A 108 -8.21 7.76 16.85
N LEU A 109 -8.36 9.01 16.46
CA LEU A 109 -8.90 9.37 15.16
C LEU A 109 -7.82 9.14 14.09
N LEU A 110 -8.20 8.44 13.02
CA LEU A 110 -7.29 8.16 11.92
C LEU A 110 -7.45 9.21 10.81
N ARG A 111 -6.31 9.65 10.26
CA ARG A 111 -6.26 10.46 9.05
C ARG A 111 -5.55 9.71 7.94
N ARG A 112 -6.11 9.79 6.74
CA ARG A 112 -5.47 9.25 5.55
C ARG A 112 -4.25 10.06 5.19
N VAL A 113 -3.13 9.38 4.96
CA VAL A 113 -1.94 9.97 4.38
C VAL A 113 -2.25 10.42 2.95
N LYS A 114 -1.87 11.64 2.60
CA LYS A 114 -2.21 12.28 1.32
C LYS A 114 -1.40 11.72 0.15
N THR A 115 -0.19 11.26 0.45
CA THR A 115 0.69 10.60 -0.52
C THR A 115 0.22 9.17 -0.78
N VAL A 116 0.29 8.74 -2.02
CA VAL A 116 -0.10 7.39 -2.48
C VAL A 116 1.13 6.73 -3.05
N LEU A 117 1.47 5.55 -2.55
CA LEU A 117 2.51 4.70 -3.12
C LEU A 117 1.90 3.90 -4.27
N GLN A 118 2.63 3.72 -5.36
CA GLN A 118 2.14 3.11 -6.59
C GLN A 118 3.11 2.09 -7.14
N ASP A 119 2.62 1.24 -8.06
CA ASP A 119 3.39 0.24 -8.79
C ASP A 119 4.14 -0.71 -7.84
N ILE A 120 3.41 -1.23 -6.83
CA ILE A 120 3.96 -2.05 -5.75
C ILE A 120 3.75 -3.53 -6.06
N LYS A 121 4.75 -4.34 -5.74
CA LYS A 121 4.65 -5.78 -5.69
C LYS A 121 5.19 -6.30 -4.36
N GLY A 122 4.44 -7.17 -3.71
CA GLY A 122 4.80 -7.62 -2.37
C GLY A 122 3.99 -8.78 -1.85
N GLU A 123 4.17 -9.07 -0.59
CA GLU A 123 3.39 -10.07 0.13
C GLU A 123 2.84 -9.51 1.44
N LEU A 124 1.61 -9.87 1.74
CA LEU A 124 0.93 -9.53 2.98
C LEU A 124 0.81 -10.81 3.82
N LEU A 125 1.59 -10.91 4.88
CA LEU A 125 1.47 -11.97 5.89
C LEU A 125 0.33 -11.59 6.84
N ILE A 126 -0.76 -12.35 6.83
CA ILE A 126 -1.99 -12.01 7.55
C ILE A 126 -1.83 -12.23 9.05
N ASP A 127 -1.32 -13.42 9.41
CA ASP A 127 -1.05 -13.86 10.77
C ASP A 127 -0.05 -15.02 10.71
N HIS A 128 0.39 -15.52 11.87
CA HIS A 128 1.23 -16.70 11.91
C HIS A 128 0.49 -17.90 11.24
N PRO A 129 1.14 -18.68 10.36
CA PRO A 129 0.49 -19.75 9.60
C PRO A 129 -0.26 -20.80 10.43
N ASN A 130 0.13 -20.98 11.68
CA ASN A 130 -0.53 -21.89 12.60
C ASN A 130 -1.64 -21.23 13.43
N ASN A 131 -1.83 -19.90 13.30
CA ASN A 131 -2.83 -19.13 14.03
C ASN A 131 -4.01 -18.67 13.15
N LYS A 132 -4.40 -19.48 12.17
CA LYS A 132 -5.53 -19.15 11.27
C LYS A 132 -6.86 -18.92 12.01
N SER A 133 -6.96 -19.44 13.22
CA SER A 133 -8.12 -19.25 14.12
C SER A 133 -8.09 -17.93 14.89
N GLY A 134 -6.95 -17.21 14.91
CA GLY A 134 -6.80 -15.97 15.66
C GLY A 134 -6.89 -16.14 17.19
N LEU A 135 -6.59 -17.34 17.71
CA LEU A 135 -6.68 -17.64 19.16
C LEU A 135 -5.46 -17.18 19.94
N GLU A 136 -4.34 -17.02 19.26
CA GLU A 136 -3.10 -16.51 19.83
C GLU A 136 -2.88 -15.07 19.39
N ASP A 137 -2.19 -14.28 20.19
CA ASP A 137 -1.86 -12.90 19.90
C ASP A 137 -0.42 -12.82 19.38
N PHE A 138 -0.29 -12.40 18.12
CA PHE A 138 0.98 -12.14 17.45
C PHE A 138 1.03 -10.68 17.01
N PRO A 139 1.43 -9.75 17.87
CA PRO A 139 1.30 -8.31 17.65
C PRO A 139 2.11 -7.75 16.48
N GLN A 140 3.06 -8.53 15.93
CA GLN A 140 3.79 -8.15 14.72
C GLN A 140 2.97 -8.26 13.44
N TYR A 141 1.86 -9.02 13.45
CA TYR A 141 1.01 -9.16 12.27
C TYR A 141 -0.12 -8.10 12.25
N PRO A 142 -0.68 -7.77 11.08
CA PRO A 142 -0.23 -8.18 9.74
C PRO A 142 1.11 -7.53 9.36
N VAL A 143 1.90 -8.22 8.53
CA VAL A 143 3.18 -7.71 7.99
C VAL A 143 3.06 -7.53 6.50
N PHE A 144 3.50 -6.40 5.98
CA PHE A 144 3.66 -6.17 4.55
C PHE A 144 5.13 -6.07 4.18
N ASN A 145 5.55 -6.89 3.22
CA ASN A 145 6.88 -6.86 2.60
C ASN A 145 6.74 -6.40 1.15
N SER A 146 7.24 -5.21 0.81
CA SER A 146 7.48 -4.83 -0.58
C SER A 146 8.68 -5.62 -1.10
N LEU A 147 8.52 -6.32 -2.20
CA LEU A 147 9.54 -7.20 -2.78
C LEU A 147 10.30 -6.56 -3.93
N GLU A 148 9.72 -5.55 -4.55
CA GLU A 148 10.27 -4.80 -5.66
C GLU A 148 10.17 -3.30 -5.35
N ASP A 149 10.86 -2.50 -6.16
CA ASP A 149 10.81 -1.05 -6.08
C ASP A 149 9.39 -0.53 -6.30
N SER A 150 9.09 0.59 -5.67
CA SER A 150 7.81 1.26 -5.77
C SER A 150 7.98 2.77 -5.97
N TYR A 151 6.90 3.49 -6.25
CA TYR A 151 7.00 4.87 -6.68
C TYR A 151 5.98 5.78 -6.01
N VAL A 152 6.36 7.05 -5.88
CA VAL A 152 5.43 8.15 -5.63
C VAL A 152 5.50 9.12 -6.80
N TYR A 153 4.38 9.30 -7.51
CA TYR A 153 4.27 10.19 -8.66
C TYR A 153 3.54 11.48 -8.32
N TYR A 154 3.92 12.55 -9.01
CA TYR A 154 3.43 13.91 -8.80
C TYR A 154 2.75 14.49 -10.03
N ASP A 155 2.40 13.66 -11.02
CA ASP A 155 1.85 14.03 -12.33
C ASP A 155 0.36 14.45 -12.33
N LYS A 156 -0.28 14.46 -11.15
CA LYS A 156 -1.71 14.81 -11.04
C LYS A 156 -1.92 16.28 -11.37
N ARG A 157 -2.98 16.59 -12.13
CA ARG A 157 -3.36 17.97 -12.47
C ARG A 157 -3.54 18.91 -11.29
N GLY A 158 -3.90 18.40 -10.12
CA GLY A 158 -4.01 19.18 -8.89
C GLY A 158 -2.67 19.56 -8.26
N ILE A 159 -1.57 18.98 -8.72
CA ILE A 159 -0.21 19.27 -8.25
C ILE A 159 0.43 20.20 -9.25
N GLN A 160 0.79 21.41 -8.84
CA GLN A 160 1.45 22.42 -9.68
C GLN A 160 0.85 22.56 -11.11
N ASN A 161 -0.50 22.44 -11.21
CA ASN A 161 -1.23 22.45 -12.49
C ASN A 161 -0.81 21.35 -13.48
N GLY A 162 -0.28 20.21 -13.00
CA GLY A 162 0.20 19.10 -13.83
C GLY A 162 1.53 19.39 -14.54
N ALA A 163 2.37 20.21 -13.93
CA ALA A 163 3.68 20.57 -14.49
C ALA A 163 4.70 19.43 -14.46
N TYR A 164 4.47 18.41 -13.61
CA TYR A 164 5.40 17.30 -13.47
C TYR A 164 5.09 16.17 -14.45
N ASP A 165 6.13 15.66 -15.09
CA ASP A 165 6.09 14.49 -15.97
C ASP A 165 6.32 13.23 -15.13
N LYS A 166 5.42 12.23 -15.25
CA LYS A 166 5.49 10.96 -14.51
C LYS A 166 6.84 10.25 -14.66
N GLU A 167 7.43 10.31 -15.86
CA GLU A 167 8.68 9.61 -16.17
C GLU A 167 9.94 10.36 -15.71
N LYS A 168 9.81 11.62 -15.26
CA LYS A 168 10.94 12.49 -14.96
C LYS A 168 10.90 13.12 -13.59
N PHE A 169 9.76 13.08 -12.91
CA PHE A 169 9.60 13.67 -11.59
C PHE A 169 8.85 12.73 -10.67
N TYR A 170 9.58 12.01 -9.85
CA TYR A 170 9.06 10.98 -8.95
C TYR A 170 10.02 10.70 -7.80
N MET A 171 9.52 10.03 -6.79
CA MET A 171 10.32 9.34 -5.79
C MET A 171 10.31 7.86 -6.10
N HIS A 172 11.47 7.27 -6.31
CA HIS A 172 11.72 5.85 -6.42
C HIS A 172 11.99 5.30 -5.02
N LEU A 173 11.25 4.32 -4.58
CA LEU A 173 11.35 3.75 -3.24
C LEU A 173 11.96 2.36 -3.30
N GLU A 174 12.94 2.11 -2.45
CA GLU A 174 13.50 0.78 -2.26
C GLU A 174 12.49 -0.18 -1.60
N PRO A 175 12.67 -1.51 -1.75
CA PRO A 175 11.87 -2.48 -1.04
C PRO A 175 11.88 -2.25 0.47
N PHE A 176 10.71 -2.37 1.10
CA PHE A 176 10.54 -2.08 2.53
C PHE A 176 9.63 -3.10 3.21
N THR A 177 9.74 -3.18 4.52
CA THR A 177 8.87 -4.01 5.37
C THR A 177 8.18 -3.13 6.40
N ILE A 178 6.89 -3.34 6.61
CA ILE A 178 6.11 -2.74 7.69
C ILE A 178 5.38 -3.84 8.43
N ASP A 179 5.60 -3.94 9.71
CA ASP A 179 4.88 -4.83 10.62
C ASP A 179 3.74 -4.10 11.36
N SER A 180 2.93 -4.85 12.08
CA SER A 180 1.87 -4.30 12.94
C SER A 180 0.97 -3.30 12.21
N LEU A 181 0.50 -3.66 10.99
CA LEU A 181 -0.23 -2.73 10.11
C LEU A 181 -1.51 -2.16 10.73
N ASP A 182 -2.03 -2.76 11.77
CA ASP A 182 -3.18 -2.29 12.55
C ASP A 182 -2.76 -1.29 13.64
N ASN A 183 -1.49 -1.31 14.09
CA ASN A 183 -1.01 -0.53 15.25
C ASN A 183 0.39 0.07 15.09
N PHE A 184 0.89 0.25 13.88
CA PHE A 184 2.21 0.86 13.67
C PHE A 184 2.27 2.32 14.15
N SER A 185 3.47 2.78 14.53
CA SER A 185 3.71 4.18 14.91
C SER A 185 3.94 5.04 13.66
N ALA A 186 3.44 6.28 13.71
CA ALA A 186 3.64 7.23 12.61
C ALA A 186 5.13 7.58 12.41
N GLU A 187 5.92 7.57 13.48
CA GLU A 187 7.36 7.82 13.43
C GLU A 187 8.13 6.69 12.72
N GLY A 188 7.58 5.47 12.71
CA GLY A 188 8.13 4.31 12.01
C GLY A 188 7.92 4.32 10.50
N LEU A 189 7.09 5.22 9.97
CA LEU A 189 6.88 5.35 8.54
C LEU A 189 8.04 6.12 7.90
N ALA A 190 9.00 5.37 7.40
CA ALA A 190 10.16 5.88 6.68
C ALA A 190 10.41 5.01 5.45
N PHE A 191 10.47 5.63 4.28
CA PHE A 191 10.68 4.96 3.00
C PHE A 191 11.95 5.53 2.37
N GLU A 192 12.98 4.72 2.30
CA GLU A 192 14.24 5.08 1.66
C GLU A 192 14.13 5.00 0.14
N GLY A 193 14.86 5.84 -0.57
CA GLY A 193 14.84 5.84 -2.01
C GLY A 193 15.53 7.03 -2.64
N GLU A 194 15.35 7.17 -3.96
CA GLU A 194 15.98 8.20 -4.76
C GLU A 194 14.94 9.21 -5.28
N PHE A 195 15.22 10.49 -5.10
CA PHE A 195 14.39 11.55 -5.67
C PHE A 195 14.92 11.99 -7.04
N VAL A 196 14.06 11.87 -8.04
CA VAL A 196 14.30 12.30 -9.42
C VAL A 196 13.48 13.56 -9.69
N SER A 197 14.14 14.67 -10.05
CA SER A 197 13.55 16.01 -10.08
C SER A 197 13.39 16.62 -11.48
N SER A 198 13.38 15.82 -12.54
CA SER A 198 13.35 16.33 -13.93
C SER A 198 14.56 17.21 -14.28
N GLY A 199 15.71 17.00 -13.61
CA GLY A 199 16.93 17.81 -13.80
C GLY A 199 16.88 19.19 -13.13
N ILE A 200 15.91 19.45 -12.24
CA ILE A 200 15.91 20.65 -11.38
C ILE A 200 17.10 20.58 -10.44
N PHE A 201 17.34 19.42 -9.83
CA PHE A 201 18.50 19.06 -9.03
C PHE A 201 19.14 17.79 -9.60
N PRO A 202 20.42 17.50 -9.29
CA PRO A 202 20.95 16.15 -9.41
C PRO A 202 20.08 15.17 -8.62
N ASP A 203 19.89 13.97 -9.12
CA ASP A 203 19.16 12.92 -8.39
C ASP A 203 19.91 12.60 -7.10
N PHE A 204 19.19 12.36 -6.02
CA PHE A 204 19.77 12.09 -4.71
C PHE A 204 18.92 11.14 -3.87
N GLU A 205 19.59 10.37 -3.04
CA GLU A 205 18.96 9.52 -2.03
C GLU A 205 18.36 10.37 -0.91
N GLU A 206 17.13 10.00 -0.51
CA GLU A 206 16.42 10.65 0.56
C GLU A 206 15.37 9.70 1.19
N THR A 207 14.94 9.99 2.39
CA THR A 207 13.91 9.22 3.09
C THR A 207 12.61 10.01 3.13
N LEU A 208 11.54 9.45 2.57
CA LEU A 208 10.19 9.97 2.77
C LEU A 208 9.72 9.65 4.19
N LYS A 209 9.35 10.68 4.94
CA LYS A 209 8.77 10.58 6.29
C LYS A 209 7.43 11.29 6.36
N LEU A 210 6.60 10.88 7.32
CA LEU A 210 5.35 11.57 7.58
C LEU A 210 5.60 13.01 8.01
N GLN A 211 4.94 13.96 7.32
CA GLN A 211 4.99 15.39 7.61
C GLN A 211 3.78 15.82 8.43
N GLU A 212 3.81 17.00 9.03
CA GLU A 212 2.72 17.59 9.83
C GLU A 212 1.40 17.72 9.05
N ASP A 213 1.48 17.87 7.74
CA ASP A 213 0.32 17.97 6.85
C ASP A 213 -0.27 16.62 6.43
N PHE A 214 0.23 15.51 7.00
CA PHE A 214 -0.12 14.12 6.66
C PHE A 214 0.27 13.72 5.23
N SER A 215 1.28 14.33 4.64
CA SER A 215 1.94 13.80 3.44
C SER A 215 3.20 13.01 3.81
N LEU A 216 3.64 12.11 2.93
CA LEU A 216 5.00 11.61 2.94
C LEU A 216 5.86 12.60 2.15
N GLY A 217 6.98 12.99 2.72
CA GLY A 217 7.86 13.96 2.11
C GLY A 217 9.18 14.08 2.88
N PHE A 218 9.99 15.02 2.45
CA PHE A 218 11.24 15.36 3.10
C PHE A 218 11.48 16.86 3.13
N LYS A 219 12.41 17.29 4.00
CA LYS A 219 12.98 18.63 4.03
C LYS A 219 14.49 18.49 4.10
N ARG A 220 15.20 19.14 3.19
CA ARG A 220 16.66 19.18 3.20
C ARG A 220 17.17 20.50 2.69
N GLU A 221 18.33 20.88 3.15
CA GLU A 221 19.11 21.99 2.59
C GLU A 221 19.97 21.47 1.43
N THR A 222 20.28 22.33 0.46
CA THR A 222 21.29 22.03 -0.54
C THR A 222 22.64 21.78 0.13
N PRO A 223 23.55 20.98 -0.49
CA PRO A 223 24.89 20.78 0.04
C PRO A 223 25.62 22.12 0.29
N PRO A 224 26.63 22.17 1.19
CA PRO A 224 27.37 23.40 1.47
C PRO A 224 28.00 24.07 0.24
N ASP A 225 28.32 23.29 -0.78
CA ASP A 225 28.84 23.78 -2.07
C ASP A 225 27.75 24.22 -3.05
N GLY A 226 26.46 24.05 -2.66
CA GLY A 226 25.30 24.30 -3.51
C GLY A 226 25.15 23.27 -4.64
N TYR A 227 24.06 23.37 -5.40
CA TYR A 227 23.90 22.62 -6.65
C TYR A 227 24.35 23.44 -7.85
N PRO A 228 25.12 22.83 -8.78
CA PRO A 228 25.59 23.54 -9.95
C PRO A 228 24.43 23.86 -10.90
N VAL A 229 24.37 25.11 -11.37
CA VAL A 229 23.39 25.59 -12.35
C VAL A 229 24.11 26.21 -13.54
N TYR A 230 23.42 26.35 -14.67
CA TYR A 230 23.95 26.94 -15.90
C TYR A 230 25.26 26.28 -16.40
N GLY A 231 25.33 24.94 -16.30
CA GLY A 231 26.56 24.21 -16.73
C GLY A 231 27.77 24.49 -15.84
N GLY A 232 27.57 24.70 -14.55
CA GLY A 232 28.63 24.93 -13.57
C GLY A 232 29.10 26.38 -13.47
N LYS A 233 28.40 27.34 -14.12
CA LYS A 233 28.73 28.77 -14.06
C LYS A 233 28.16 29.49 -12.84
N GLY A 234 27.28 28.80 -12.06
CA GLY A 234 26.69 29.31 -10.83
C GLY A 234 26.34 28.16 -9.88
N GLN A 235 26.04 28.51 -8.65
CA GLN A 235 25.61 27.57 -7.63
C GLN A 235 24.28 28.05 -7.07
N TYR A 236 23.41 27.10 -6.76
CA TYR A 236 22.08 27.32 -6.18
C TYR A 236 22.03 26.81 -4.75
N TYR A 237 21.51 27.64 -3.87
CA TYR A 237 21.32 27.33 -2.45
C TYR A 237 19.84 27.50 -2.11
N ALA A 238 19.24 26.49 -1.50
CA ALA A 238 17.83 26.52 -1.07
C ALA A 238 17.54 25.50 0.00
N ASP A 239 16.43 25.75 0.69
CA ASP A 239 15.69 24.74 1.45
C ASP A 239 14.75 24.03 0.48
N ILE A 240 14.91 22.73 0.36
CA ILE A 240 14.12 21.89 -0.53
C ILE A 240 13.08 21.15 0.32
N GLN A 241 11.81 21.32 -0.01
CA GLN A 241 10.72 20.59 0.64
C GLN A 241 9.91 19.85 -0.43
N LEU A 242 9.74 18.53 -0.24
CA LEU A 242 8.81 17.72 -1.01
C LEU A 242 7.62 17.32 -0.13
N SER A 243 6.42 17.43 -0.67
CA SER A 243 5.17 17.02 -0.04
C SER A 243 4.23 16.40 -1.10
N HIS A 244 3.00 16.04 -0.72
CA HIS A 244 2.00 15.58 -1.69
C HIS A 244 1.61 16.64 -2.74
N GLU A 245 1.95 17.91 -2.52
CA GLU A 245 1.73 19.03 -3.46
C GLU A 245 2.92 19.26 -4.41
N GLY A 246 3.94 18.40 -4.33
CA GLY A 246 5.17 18.51 -5.10
C GLY A 246 6.25 19.28 -4.36
N LEU A 247 7.17 19.87 -5.13
CA LEU A 247 8.36 20.56 -4.65
C LEU A 247 8.03 22.01 -4.25
N ARG A 248 8.64 22.45 -3.13
CA ARG A 248 8.65 23.83 -2.66
C ARG A 248 10.05 24.25 -2.25
#